data_70e4e4efbd14134f9ce7a55f69bb887e
#
_entry.id   70e4e4efbd14134f9ce7a55f69bb887e
#
_cell.length_a   1.000
_cell.length_b   1.000
_cell.length_c   1.000
_cell.angle_alpha   90.00
_cell.angle_beta   90.00
_cell.angle_gamma   90.00
#
_symmetry.space_group_name_H-M   'P 1'
#
loop_
_entity.id
_entity.type
_entity.pdbx_description
1 polymer ?
#
loop_
_entity_poly.entity_id
_entity_poly.type
_entity_poly.pdbx_seq_one_letter_code
_entity_poly.pdbx_strand_id
1 'polypeptide(L)'
;MTRRSPFDPLKDAAKYVRAFRNKPFVVKIGGDVLADGTSRKGVCGQLALLSSFGIPLVIAHGGGPVVDRLCQHLGLATQKVAGRRVTTPEVLEAAKMVLKGSVQMELIADLQAAGLFAVGLSGQDAGLLRSERRPPVAVDGQEVDFGCVGDIESVEPHLLRVLIDGGYVPVIAPFTVDATEQILNTNADSIAAAIAAALRVEKLFFVLKAPGLLSNPEDPTSLLPLVDLAKVTELEATGAIRTGMRPKIAAATSALAAGVTSVHFVSGLLSDSILAEVFTNEGSGTMLVAQRPSEPSS
;
A
#
# COMPACT_ATOMS: atom_id res chain seq x y z
N MET A 1 32.18 -27.82 -11.13
CA MET A 1 31.19 -26.77 -11.33
C MET A 1 30.04 -27.32 -12.16
N THR A 2 28.94 -27.67 -11.58
CA THR A 2 27.73 -28.15 -12.28
C THR A 2 27.19 -27.00 -13.15
N ARG A 3 27.10 -27.23 -14.45
CA ARG A 3 26.54 -26.27 -15.41
C ARG A 3 25.09 -26.01 -15.04
N ARG A 4 24.72 -24.79 -14.64
CA ARG A 4 23.33 -24.41 -14.37
C ARG A 4 22.51 -24.61 -15.65
N SER A 5 21.35 -25.26 -15.50
CA SER A 5 20.40 -25.40 -16.61
C SER A 5 19.75 -24.02 -16.91
N PRO A 6 19.45 -23.71 -18.18
CA PRO A 6 18.71 -22.49 -18.52
C PRO A 6 17.33 -22.44 -17.87
N PHE A 7 16.83 -23.55 -17.34
CA PHE A 7 15.54 -23.64 -16.63
C PHE A 7 15.67 -23.53 -15.09
N ASP A 8 16.88 -23.41 -14.54
CA ASP A 8 17.05 -23.35 -13.08
C ASP A 8 16.35 -22.12 -12.46
N PRO A 9 16.36 -20.88 -13.06
CA PRO A 9 15.59 -19.76 -12.54
C PRO A 9 14.09 -20.04 -12.47
N LEU A 10 13.53 -20.75 -13.46
CA LEU A 10 12.12 -21.14 -13.47
C LEU A 10 11.79 -22.15 -12.38
N LYS A 11 12.68 -23.13 -12.13
CA LYS A 11 12.52 -24.11 -11.04
C LYS A 11 12.59 -23.43 -9.68
N ASP A 12 13.50 -22.45 -9.53
CA ASP A 12 13.63 -21.66 -8.30
C ASP A 12 12.37 -20.83 -8.03
N ALA A 13 11.81 -20.17 -9.06
CA ALA A 13 10.56 -19.42 -8.94
C ALA A 13 9.36 -20.32 -8.63
N ALA A 14 9.32 -21.56 -9.14
CA ALA A 14 8.21 -22.49 -8.98
C ALA A 14 7.91 -22.83 -7.50
N LYS A 15 8.91 -22.81 -6.61
CA LYS A 15 8.69 -23.02 -5.16
C LYS A 15 7.84 -21.92 -4.56
N TYR A 16 8.08 -20.66 -4.95
CA TYR A 16 7.31 -19.51 -4.47
C TYR A 16 5.90 -19.47 -5.07
N VAL A 17 5.75 -19.81 -6.36
CA VAL A 17 4.43 -19.96 -6.99
C VAL A 17 3.58 -20.98 -6.23
N ARG A 18 4.13 -22.14 -5.86
CA ARG A 18 3.42 -23.15 -5.06
C ARG A 18 3.07 -22.64 -3.66
N ALA A 19 3.97 -21.85 -3.04
CA ALA A 19 3.77 -21.33 -1.69
C ALA A 19 2.67 -20.25 -1.64
N PHE A 20 2.55 -19.42 -2.71
CA PHE A 20 1.68 -18.25 -2.70
C PHE A 20 0.43 -18.37 -3.57
N ARG A 21 0.30 -19.42 -4.39
CA ARG A 21 -0.89 -19.67 -5.21
C ARG A 21 -2.14 -19.70 -4.33
N ASN A 22 -3.18 -19.01 -4.76
CA ASN A 22 -4.48 -18.82 -4.06
C ASN A 22 -4.37 -18.09 -2.70
N LYS A 23 -3.21 -17.51 -2.37
CA LYS A 23 -3.06 -16.65 -1.21
C LYS A 23 -3.12 -15.20 -1.63
N PRO A 24 -4.09 -14.42 -1.18
CA PRO A 24 -4.24 -13.05 -1.62
C PRO A 24 -3.10 -12.16 -1.11
N PHE A 25 -2.66 -11.23 -1.95
CA PHE A 25 -1.76 -10.14 -1.57
C PHE A 25 -2.52 -8.82 -1.63
N VAL A 26 -2.23 -7.94 -0.69
CA VAL A 26 -2.66 -6.53 -0.76
C VAL A 26 -1.49 -5.68 -1.20
N VAL A 27 -1.70 -4.84 -2.20
CA VAL A 27 -0.68 -3.95 -2.76
C VAL A 27 -1.15 -2.51 -2.67
N LYS A 28 -0.46 -1.70 -1.87
CA LYS A 28 -0.71 -0.27 -1.82
C LYS A 28 0.26 0.47 -2.73
N ILE A 29 -0.26 1.22 -3.70
CA ILE A 29 0.56 1.99 -4.64
C ILE A 29 0.57 3.47 -4.23
N GLY A 30 1.77 4.03 -4.03
CA GLY A 30 1.96 5.43 -3.65
C GLY A 30 1.57 6.41 -4.74
N GLY A 31 1.08 7.60 -4.35
CA GLY A 31 0.67 8.63 -5.29
C GLY A 31 1.80 9.15 -6.19
N ASP A 32 3.04 9.15 -5.70
CA ASP A 32 4.22 9.53 -6.49
C ASP A 32 4.53 8.53 -7.62
N VAL A 33 4.32 7.22 -7.35
CA VAL A 33 4.47 6.17 -8.37
C VAL A 33 3.36 6.26 -9.42
N LEU A 34 2.12 6.52 -8.97
CA LEU A 34 0.98 6.67 -9.87
C LEU A 34 1.05 7.92 -10.76
N ALA A 35 1.69 8.98 -10.29
CA ALA A 35 1.86 10.21 -11.04
C ALA A 35 2.85 10.07 -12.21
N ASP A 36 3.72 9.05 -12.20
CA ASP A 36 4.63 8.72 -13.30
C ASP A 36 4.08 7.54 -14.11
N GLY A 37 3.64 7.81 -15.34
CA GLY A 37 3.01 6.81 -16.20
C GLY A 37 3.90 5.62 -16.53
N THR A 38 5.23 5.81 -16.60
CA THR A 38 6.17 4.72 -16.87
C THR A 38 6.26 3.77 -15.69
N SER A 39 6.46 4.30 -14.49
CA SER A 39 6.49 3.52 -13.25
C SER A 39 5.16 2.82 -12.98
N ARG A 40 4.03 3.52 -13.18
CA ARG A 40 2.68 2.95 -13.02
C ARG A 40 2.48 1.73 -13.93
N LYS A 41 2.82 1.83 -15.22
CA LYS A 41 2.73 0.70 -16.16
C LYS A 41 3.68 -0.44 -15.80
N GLY A 42 4.90 -0.13 -15.37
CA GLY A 42 5.86 -1.12 -14.89
C GLY A 42 5.33 -1.92 -13.69
N VAL A 43 4.73 -1.25 -12.72
CA VAL A 43 4.07 -1.89 -11.57
C VAL A 43 2.88 -2.75 -12.03
N CYS A 44 2.03 -2.24 -12.93
CA CYS A 44 0.90 -3.01 -13.47
C CYS A 44 1.35 -4.31 -14.15
N GLY A 45 2.44 -4.28 -14.93
CA GLY A 45 3.01 -5.47 -15.56
C GLY A 45 3.48 -6.52 -14.54
N GLN A 46 4.13 -6.10 -13.46
CA GLN A 46 4.55 -6.99 -12.37
C GLN A 46 3.35 -7.63 -11.66
N LEU A 47 2.29 -6.84 -11.39
CA LEU A 47 1.05 -7.33 -10.78
C LEU A 47 0.34 -8.33 -11.70
N ALA A 48 0.33 -8.09 -13.01
CA ALA A 48 -0.23 -9.02 -13.98
C ALA A 48 0.52 -10.37 -13.98
N LEU A 49 1.84 -10.35 -13.84
CA LEU A 49 2.62 -11.58 -13.74
C LEU A 49 2.31 -12.33 -12.43
N LEU A 50 2.19 -11.65 -11.28
CA LEU A 50 1.77 -12.29 -10.02
C LEU A 50 0.38 -12.95 -10.16
N SER A 51 -0.57 -12.25 -10.75
CA SER A 51 -1.92 -12.76 -10.99
C SER A 51 -1.91 -13.98 -11.92
N SER A 52 -1.06 -14.00 -12.95
CA SER A 52 -0.91 -15.14 -13.88
C SER A 52 -0.39 -16.41 -13.19
N PHE A 53 0.31 -16.27 -12.07
CA PHE A 53 0.74 -17.37 -11.22
C PHE A 53 -0.36 -17.82 -10.22
N GLY A 54 -1.55 -17.25 -10.31
CA GLY A 54 -2.68 -17.58 -9.45
C GLY A 54 -2.60 -16.94 -8.06
N ILE A 55 -1.90 -15.82 -7.92
CA ILE A 55 -1.87 -15.00 -6.70
C ILE A 55 -2.97 -13.94 -6.80
N PRO A 56 -4.06 -14.03 -6.01
CA PRO A 56 -5.11 -13.02 -6.02
C PRO A 56 -4.59 -11.68 -5.49
N LEU A 57 -5.07 -10.58 -6.07
CA LEU A 57 -4.60 -9.24 -5.73
C LEU A 57 -5.73 -8.33 -5.29
N VAL A 58 -5.48 -7.51 -4.26
CA VAL A 58 -6.28 -6.33 -3.92
C VAL A 58 -5.35 -5.12 -3.94
N ILE A 59 -5.74 -4.06 -4.62
CA ILE A 59 -4.93 -2.86 -4.78
C ILE A 59 -5.58 -1.72 -4.02
N ALA A 60 -4.84 -1.04 -3.13
CA ALA A 60 -5.22 0.24 -2.59
C ALA A 60 -4.30 1.33 -3.19
N HIS A 61 -4.85 2.49 -3.51
CA HIS A 61 -4.03 3.53 -4.12
C HIS A 61 -4.11 4.86 -3.40
N GLY A 62 -3.03 5.62 -3.46
CA GLY A 62 -2.99 7.03 -3.08
C GLY A 62 -3.16 7.94 -4.30
N GLY A 63 -2.78 9.21 -4.14
CA GLY A 63 -2.86 10.20 -5.24
C GLY A 63 -2.68 11.63 -4.71
N GLY A 64 -2.10 11.78 -3.51
CA GLY A 64 -1.91 13.07 -2.87
C GLY A 64 -1.33 14.17 -3.78
N PRO A 65 -0.26 13.93 -4.55
CA PRO A 65 0.30 14.93 -5.47
C PRO A 65 -0.67 15.40 -6.54
N VAL A 66 -1.56 14.52 -7.03
CA VAL A 66 -2.56 14.89 -8.03
C VAL A 66 -3.68 15.73 -7.40
N VAL A 67 -4.09 15.39 -6.17
CA VAL A 67 -5.04 16.21 -5.39
C VAL A 67 -4.46 17.61 -5.13
N ASP A 68 -3.18 17.70 -4.72
CA ASP A 68 -2.51 18.98 -4.47
C ASP A 68 -2.53 19.87 -5.73
N ARG A 69 -2.24 19.30 -6.90
CA ARG A 69 -2.29 20.03 -8.17
C ARG A 69 -3.70 20.53 -8.50
N LEU A 70 -4.74 19.71 -8.33
CA LEU A 70 -6.10 20.16 -8.60
C LEU A 70 -6.54 21.25 -7.62
N CYS A 71 -6.26 21.09 -6.32
CA CYS A 71 -6.56 22.13 -5.33
C CYS A 71 -5.87 23.46 -5.69
N GLN A 72 -4.61 23.41 -6.11
CA GLN A 72 -3.90 24.60 -6.56
C GLN A 72 -4.57 25.27 -7.76
N HIS A 73 -4.99 24.49 -8.78
CA HIS A 73 -5.71 25.03 -9.94
C HIS A 73 -7.07 25.65 -9.58
N LEU A 74 -7.74 25.10 -8.55
CA LEU A 74 -9.02 25.61 -8.06
C LEU A 74 -8.85 26.76 -7.05
N GLY A 75 -7.63 27.18 -6.71
CA GLY A 75 -7.36 28.20 -5.69
C GLY A 75 -7.69 27.76 -4.27
N LEU A 76 -7.80 26.45 -4.01
CA LEU A 76 -8.07 25.90 -2.69
C LEU A 76 -6.77 25.82 -1.86
N ALA A 77 -6.79 26.40 -0.67
CA ALA A 77 -5.69 26.25 0.28
C ALA A 77 -5.60 24.82 0.79
N THR A 78 -4.44 24.20 0.70
CA THR A 78 -4.18 22.88 1.25
C THR A 78 -3.14 22.98 2.36
N GLN A 79 -3.41 22.31 3.49
CA GLN A 79 -2.49 22.21 4.60
C GLN A 79 -2.18 20.75 4.89
N LYS A 80 -0.92 20.47 5.23
CA LYS A 80 -0.51 19.15 5.75
C LYS A 80 0.12 19.34 7.14
N VAL A 81 -0.33 18.56 8.10
CA VAL A 81 0.20 18.52 9.46
C VAL A 81 0.66 17.10 9.74
N ALA A 82 1.91 16.95 10.17
CA ALA A 82 2.53 15.63 10.40
C ALA A 82 2.38 14.65 9.22
N GLY A 83 2.48 15.15 7.97
CA GLY A 83 2.35 14.37 6.75
C GLY A 83 0.91 14.00 6.35
N ARG A 84 -0.10 14.44 7.09
CA ARG A 84 -1.53 14.21 6.83
C ARG A 84 -2.20 15.48 6.33
N ARG A 85 -3.08 15.35 5.33
CA ARG A 85 -3.84 16.48 4.78
C ARG A 85 -4.97 16.88 5.70
N VAL A 86 -5.09 18.17 6.02
CA VAL A 86 -6.31 18.75 6.52
C VAL A 86 -7.31 18.80 5.36
N THR A 87 -8.47 18.20 5.52
CA THR A 87 -9.43 18.00 4.43
C THR A 87 -10.72 18.78 4.73
N THR A 88 -10.80 20.01 4.21
CA THR A 88 -12.06 20.77 4.25
C THR A 88 -13.10 20.12 3.32
N PRO A 89 -14.39 20.47 3.40
CA PRO A 89 -15.41 19.97 2.46
C PRO A 89 -15.02 20.20 1.00
N GLU A 90 -14.47 21.36 0.64
CA GLU A 90 -14.05 21.71 -0.73
C GLU A 90 -12.85 20.86 -1.19
N VAL A 91 -11.90 20.64 -0.28
CA VAL A 91 -10.73 19.77 -0.54
C VAL A 91 -11.18 18.31 -0.67
N LEU A 92 -12.20 17.88 0.08
CA LEU A 92 -12.80 16.55 -0.07
C LEU A 92 -13.43 16.37 -1.46
N GLU A 93 -14.18 17.37 -1.96
CA GLU A 93 -14.75 17.31 -3.30
C GLU A 93 -13.65 17.19 -4.37
N ALA A 94 -12.61 18.02 -4.30
CA ALA A 94 -11.46 17.90 -5.19
C ALA A 94 -10.79 16.52 -5.10
N ALA A 95 -10.64 15.98 -3.90
CA ALA A 95 -10.07 14.66 -3.68
C ALA A 95 -10.92 13.55 -4.31
N LYS A 96 -12.26 13.60 -4.19
CA LYS A 96 -13.18 12.64 -4.84
C LYS A 96 -13.03 12.67 -6.35
N MET A 97 -13.00 13.85 -6.99
CA MET A 97 -12.83 14.01 -8.42
C MET A 97 -11.51 13.41 -8.91
N VAL A 98 -10.44 13.60 -8.17
CA VAL A 98 -9.10 13.12 -8.54
C VAL A 98 -8.94 11.64 -8.26
N LEU A 99 -9.21 11.22 -7.03
CA LEU A 99 -8.82 9.87 -6.57
C LEU A 99 -9.74 8.79 -7.13
N LYS A 100 -11.06 9.01 -7.10
CA LYS A 100 -12.04 8.07 -7.67
C LYS A 100 -12.21 8.27 -9.19
N GLY A 101 -11.96 9.49 -9.68
CA GLY A 101 -11.98 9.82 -11.09
C GLY A 101 -10.64 9.50 -11.76
N SER A 102 -9.83 10.54 -12.06
CA SER A 102 -8.67 10.41 -12.94
C SER A 102 -7.64 9.37 -12.49
N VAL A 103 -7.24 9.37 -11.22
CA VAL A 103 -6.18 8.44 -10.72
C VAL A 103 -6.63 6.99 -10.81
N GLN A 104 -7.83 6.67 -10.32
CA GLN A 104 -8.33 5.31 -10.35
C GLN A 104 -8.62 4.83 -11.77
N MET A 105 -9.19 5.69 -12.61
CA MET A 105 -9.47 5.34 -14.01
C MET A 105 -8.21 5.05 -14.81
N GLU A 106 -7.17 5.87 -14.67
CA GLU A 106 -5.88 5.65 -15.32
C GLU A 106 -5.21 4.36 -14.84
N LEU A 107 -5.24 4.11 -13.52
CA LEU A 107 -4.68 2.87 -12.95
C LEU A 107 -5.43 1.64 -13.47
N ILE A 108 -6.77 1.67 -13.50
CA ILE A 108 -7.59 0.58 -14.04
C ILE A 108 -7.29 0.35 -15.52
N ALA A 109 -7.15 1.40 -16.32
CA ALA A 109 -6.82 1.27 -17.73
C ALA A 109 -5.45 0.61 -17.94
N ASP A 110 -4.43 0.99 -17.16
CA ASP A 110 -3.10 0.38 -17.24
C ASP A 110 -3.10 -1.09 -16.75
N LEU A 111 -3.88 -1.42 -15.70
CA LEU A 111 -4.07 -2.79 -15.23
C LEU A 111 -4.77 -3.66 -16.29
N GLN A 112 -5.82 -3.15 -16.93
CA GLN A 112 -6.51 -3.85 -18.02
C GLN A 112 -5.61 -4.04 -19.25
N ALA A 113 -4.83 -3.02 -19.59
CA ALA A 113 -3.83 -3.15 -20.67
C ALA A 113 -2.75 -4.20 -20.36
N ALA A 114 -2.46 -4.44 -19.07
CA ALA A 114 -1.58 -5.52 -18.62
C ALA A 114 -2.28 -6.90 -18.52
N GLY A 115 -3.59 -7.00 -18.82
CA GLY A 115 -4.35 -8.25 -18.81
C GLY A 115 -5.08 -8.58 -17.52
N LEU A 116 -5.23 -7.62 -16.60
CA LEU A 116 -5.96 -7.81 -15.34
C LEU A 116 -7.41 -7.32 -15.46
N PHE A 117 -8.35 -8.06 -14.89
CA PHE A 117 -9.75 -7.64 -14.79
C PHE A 117 -9.95 -6.77 -13.54
N ALA A 118 -9.54 -5.50 -13.62
CA ALA A 118 -9.58 -4.57 -12.51
C ALA A 118 -10.95 -3.94 -12.32
N VAL A 119 -11.42 -3.83 -11.06
CA VAL A 119 -12.70 -3.22 -10.65
C VAL A 119 -12.45 -2.11 -9.63
N GLY A 120 -12.84 -0.86 -9.98
CA GLY A 120 -12.65 0.31 -9.12
C GLY A 120 -13.71 0.44 -8.05
N LEU A 121 -13.27 0.44 -6.79
CA LEU A 121 -14.09 0.59 -5.59
C LEU A 121 -13.57 1.71 -4.70
N SER A 122 -14.35 2.04 -3.68
CA SER A 122 -13.97 2.84 -2.52
C SER A 122 -14.62 2.23 -1.26
N GLY A 123 -14.29 2.70 -0.09
CA GLY A 123 -14.79 2.09 1.14
C GLY A 123 -16.31 2.14 1.32
N GLN A 124 -16.99 3.07 0.66
CA GLN A 124 -18.46 3.18 0.70
C GLN A 124 -19.15 2.07 -0.10
N ASP A 125 -18.48 1.49 -1.12
CA ASP A 125 -19.11 0.52 -2.01
C ASP A 125 -19.44 -0.75 -1.22
N ALA A 126 -20.73 -1.11 -1.14
CA ALA A 126 -21.27 -2.21 -0.33
C ALA A 126 -20.89 -2.16 1.16
N GLY A 127 -20.63 -0.98 1.71
CA GLY A 127 -20.22 -0.83 3.11
C GLY A 127 -18.86 -1.44 3.44
N LEU A 128 -17.96 -1.52 2.46
CA LEU A 128 -16.65 -2.17 2.55
C LEU A 128 -15.79 -1.64 3.71
N LEU A 129 -15.80 -0.31 3.95
CA LEU A 129 -14.99 0.34 5.00
C LEU A 129 -15.85 1.36 5.76
N ARG A 130 -15.99 1.16 7.06
CA ARG A 130 -16.60 2.12 7.99
C ARG A 130 -15.52 2.83 8.77
N SER A 131 -15.76 4.11 9.05
CA SER A 131 -14.83 4.99 9.79
C SER A 131 -15.59 5.90 10.71
N GLU A 132 -14.92 6.33 11.76
CA GLU A 132 -15.32 7.47 12.56
C GLU A 132 -14.60 8.73 12.06
N ARG A 133 -15.29 9.88 12.05
CA ARG A 133 -14.61 11.16 11.78
C ARG A 133 -13.54 11.36 12.84
N ARG A 134 -12.30 11.61 12.40
CA ARG A 134 -11.19 11.83 13.32
C ARG A 134 -11.48 13.02 14.24
N PRO A 135 -11.45 12.86 15.57
CA PRO A 135 -11.51 13.98 16.48
C PRO A 135 -10.26 14.88 16.36
N PRO A 136 -10.33 16.13 16.80
CA PRO A 136 -9.14 16.97 16.93
C PRO A 136 -8.07 16.26 17.77
N VAL A 137 -6.82 16.32 17.31
CA VAL A 137 -5.67 15.68 17.98
C VAL A 137 -4.57 16.68 18.25
N ALA A 138 -3.85 16.52 19.34
CA ALA A 138 -2.65 17.32 19.64
C ALA A 138 -1.48 16.92 18.73
N VAL A 139 -0.96 17.89 17.97
CA VAL A 139 0.23 17.73 17.14
C VAL A 139 1.20 18.87 17.50
N ASP A 140 2.39 18.53 17.96
CA ASP A 140 3.41 19.51 18.41
C ASP A 140 2.87 20.55 19.39
N GLY A 141 1.97 20.13 20.31
CA GLY A 141 1.37 20.97 21.34
C GLY A 141 0.20 21.85 20.86
N GLN A 142 -0.22 21.75 19.62
CA GLN A 142 -1.40 22.43 19.07
C GLN A 142 -2.51 21.45 18.76
N GLU A 143 -3.75 21.79 19.06
CA GLU A 143 -4.91 21.02 18.68
C GLU A 143 -5.22 21.23 17.19
N VAL A 144 -5.29 20.14 16.43
CA VAL A 144 -5.51 20.15 14.98
C VAL A 144 -6.78 19.35 14.66
N ASP A 145 -7.79 20.01 14.08
CA ASP A 145 -8.90 19.37 13.41
C ASP A 145 -8.54 19.07 11.96
N PHE A 146 -8.50 17.80 11.60
CA PHE A 146 -8.20 17.38 10.23
C PHE A 146 -9.42 17.49 9.29
N GLY A 147 -10.59 17.89 9.77
CA GLY A 147 -11.81 18.06 8.98
C GLY A 147 -12.45 16.74 8.57
N CYS A 148 -12.73 16.59 7.27
CA CYS A 148 -13.38 15.41 6.69
C CYS A 148 -12.41 14.22 6.55
N VAL A 149 -11.76 13.83 7.64
CA VAL A 149 -10.82 12.69 7.68
C VAL A 149 -11.40 11.59 8.56
N GLY A 150 -11.32 10.34 8.08
CA GLY A 150 -11.81 9.16 8.77
C GLY A 150 -10.70 8.29 9.35
N ASP A 151 -10.94 7.74 10.53
CA ASP A 151 -10.20 6.64 11.14
C ASP A 151 -11.04 5.35 10.99
N ILE A 152 -10.42 4.28 10.47
CA ILE A 152 -11.13 3.05 10.12
C ILE A 152 -11.56 2.32 11.40
N GLU A 153 -12.84 1.99 11.51
CA GLU A 153 -13.42 1.19 12.57
C GLU A 153 -13.59 -0.27 12.18
N SER A 154 -14.08 -0.51 10.95
CA SER A 154 -14.35 -1.86 10.49
C SER A 154 -14.19 -2.03 8.98
N VAL A 155 -13.94 -3.27 8.57
CA VAL A 155 -13.87 -3.71 7.18
C VAL A 155 -14.82 -4.87 6.99
N GLU A 156 -15.72 -4.78 6.00
CA GLU A 156 -16.56 -5.90 5.55
C GLU A 156 -15.95 -6.52 4.28
N PRO A 157 -15.19 -7.61 4.39
CA PRO A 157 -14.41 -8.14 3.27
C PRO A 157 -15.21 -8.97 2.27
N HIS A 158 -16.52 -9.16 2.46
CA HIS A 158 -17.32 -10.09 1.63
C HIS A 158 -17.24 -9.71 0.14
N LEU A 159 -17.46 -8.44 -0.20
CA LEU A 159 -17.36 -7.98 -1.59
C LEU A 159 -15.99 -8.29 -2.21
N LEU A 160 -14.90 -8.08 -1.44
CA LEU A 160 -13.55 -8.36 -1.93
C LEU A 160 -13.35 -9.84 -2.23
N ARG A 161 -13.86 -10.73 -1.37
CA ARG A 161 -13.79 -12.19 -1.58
C ARG A 161 -14.56 -12.60 -2.84
N VAL A 162 -15.78 -12.11 -3.02
CA VAL A 162 -16.60 -12.38 -4.23
C VAL A 162 -15.85 -11.97 -5.49
N LEU A 163 -15.22 -10.79 -5.50
CA LEU A 163 -14.48 -10.31 -6.67
C LEU A 163 -13.22 -11.14 -6.92
N ILE A 164 -12.43 -11.42 -5.87
CA ILE A 164 -11.23 -12.25 -5.98
C ILE A 164 -11.56 -13.65 -6.49
N ASP A 165 -12.59 -14.30 -5.94
CA ASP A 165 -13.04 -15.62 -6.34
C ASP A 165 -13.57 -15.63 -7.79
N GLY A 166 -14.12 -14.50 -8.24
CA GLY A 166 -14.51 -14.26 -9.64
C GLY A 166 -13.36 -13.95 -10.58
N GLY A 167 -12.12 -13.88 -10.09
CA GLY A 167 -10.93 -13.56 -10.91
C GLY A 167 -10.74 -12.06 -11.18
N TYR A 168 -11.45 -11.20 -10.44
CA TYR A 168 -11.30 -9.75 -10.55
C TYR A 168 -10.24 -9.22 -9.58
N VAL A 169 -9.66 -8.06 -9.90
CA VAL A 169 -8.72 -7.33 -9.05
C VAL A 169 -9.39 -6.06 -8.51
N PRO A 170 -9.82 -6.05 -7.24
CA PRO A 170 -10.38 -4.86 -6.60
C PRO A 170 -9.32 -3.75 -6.49
N VAL A 171 -9.67 -2.52 -6.89
CA VAL A 171 -8.82 -1.32 -6.81
C VAL A 171 -9.52 -0.29 -5.94
N ILE A 172 -8.98 0.01 -4.76
CA ILE A 172 -9.66 0.75 -3.71
C ILE A 172 -9.15 2.19 -3.63
N ALA A 173 -10.03 3.16 -3.89
CA ALA A 173 -9.77 4.57 -3.64
C ALA A 173 -9.91 4.89 -2.14
N PRO A 174 -9.14 5.87 -1.60
CA PRO A 174 -9.02 6.09 -0.16
C PRO A 174 -10.15 6.92 0.45
N PHE A 175 -11.38 6.44 0.26
CA PHE A 175 -12.58 7.00 0.89
C PHE A 175 -13.30 5.96 1.72
N THR A 176 -13.88 6.41 2.83
CA THR A 176 -14.70 5.62 3.76
C THR A 176 -15.98 6.37 4.06
N VAL A 177 -16.89 5.77 4.80
CA VAL A 177 -18.10 6.43 5.28
C VAL A 177 -18.23 6.28 6.79
N ASP A 178 -18.81 7.29 7.44
CA ASP A 178 -19.17 7.23 8.85
C ASP A 178 -20.58 6.63 9.06
N ALA A 179 -21.02 6.60 10.32
CA ALA A 179 -22.33 6.09 10.70
C ALA A 179 -23.50 6.91 10.14
N THR A 180 -23.24 8.14 9.67
CA THR A 180 -24.22 9.02 9.03
C THR A 180 -24.14 9.00 7.51
N GLU A 181 -23.38 8.06 6.93
CA GLU A 181 -23.10 7.92 5.51
C GLU A 181 -22.34 9.11 4.89
N GLN A 182 -21.66 9.93 5.72
CA GLN A 182 -20.79 10.99 5.22
C GLN A 182 -19.47 10.38 4.72
N ILE A 183 -19.06 10.80 3.52
CA ILE A 183 -17.79 10.36 2.93
C ILE A 183 -16.63 11.07 3.64
N LEU A 184 -15.63 10.28 4.03
CA LEU A 184 -14.42 10.73 4.67
C LEU A 184 -13.19 10.36 3.82
N ASN A 185 -12.22 11.26 3.75
CA ASN A 185 -10.90 10.99 3.21
C ASN A 185 -10.10 10.17 4.22
N THR A 186 -9.58 9.02 3.81
CA THR A 186 -8.82 8.12 4.71
C THR A 186 -7.44 7.84 4.14
N ASN A 187 -6.46 7.61 5.01
CA ASN A 187 -5.12 7.31 4.56
C ASN A 187 -5.09 5.93 3.83
N ALA A 188 -4.61 5.93 2.58
CA ALA A 188 -4.52 4.72 1.77
C ALA A 188 -3.59 3.64 2.38
N ASP A 189 -2.59 4.01 3.18
CA ASP A 189 -1.74 3.06 3.91
C ASP A 189 -2.57 2.33 4.99
N SER A 190 -3.42 3.07 5.71
CA SER A 190 -4.34 2.51 6.71
C SER A 190 -5.40 1.61 6.08
N ILE A 191 -5.96 2.02 4.93
CA ILE A 191 -6.92 1.19 4.17
C ILE A 191 -6.28 -0.13 3.75
N ALA A 192 -5.08 -0.09 3.18
CA ALA A 192 -4.37 -1.30 2.76
C ALA A 192 -4.10 -2.23 3.95
N ALA A 193 -3.66 -1.68 5.08
CA ALA A 193 -3.42 -2.45 6.30
C ALA A 193 -4.70 -3.09 6.86
N ALA A 194 -5.80 -2.33 6.93
CA ALA A 194 -7.09 -2.83 7.42
C ALA A 194 -7.66 -3.93 6.50
N ILE A 195 -7.60 -3.76 5.18
CA ILE A 195 -8.02 -4.79 4.22
C ILE A 195 -7.12 -6.03 4.32
N ALA A 196 -5.80 -5.84 4.44
CA ALA A 196 -4.85 -6.94 4.59
C ALA A 196 -5.15 -7.78 5.85
N ALA A 197 -5.46 -7.13 6.96
CA ALA A 197 -5.87 -7.76 8.21
C ALA A 197 -7.20 -8.51 8.07
N ALA A 198 -8.22 -7.89 7.49
CA ALA A 198 -9.56 -8.49 7.32
C ALA A 198 -9.57 -9.70 6.38
N LEU A 199 -8.71 -9.69 5.35
CA LEU A 199 -8.51 -10.81 4.44
C LEU A 199 -7.49 -11.84 4.95
N ARG A 200 -6.75 -11.54 6.04
CA ARG A 200 -5.65 -12.36 6.59
C ARG A 200 -4.64 -12.72 5.51
N VAL A 201 -4.16 -11.71 4.79
CA VAL A 201 -3.27 -11.92 3.65
C VAL A 201 -1.89 -12.40 4.09
N GLU A 202 -1.22 -13.13 3.21
CA GLU A 202 0.17 -13.55 3.42
C GLU A 202 1.14 -12.36 3.35
N LYS A 203 0.90 -11.43 2.40
CA LYS A 203 1.79 -10.30 2.14
C LYS A 203 1.02 -9.01 1.92
N LEU A 204 1.49 -7.94 2.56
CA LEU A 204 1.10 -6.56 2.28
C LEU A 204 2.29 -5.82 1.66
N PHE A 205 2.11 -5.23 0.49
CA PHE A 205 3.12 -4.43 -0.19
C PHE A 205 2.81 -2.93 -0.10
N PHE A 206 3.79 -2.14 0.27
CA PHE A 206 3.82 -0.69 0.07
C PHE A 206 4.78 -0.38 -1.08
N VAL A 207 4.23 -0.05 -2.25
CA VAL A 207 4.99 0.36 -3.43
C VAL A 207 5.21 1.86 -3.36
N LEU A 208 6.47 2.26 -3.19
CA LEU A 208 6.91 3.61 -2.86
C LEU A 208 7.83 4.17 -3.94
N LYS A 209 8.18 5.45 -3.81
CA LYS A 209 9.30 6.05 -4.54
C LYS A 209 10.65 5.62 -3.94
N ALA A 210 10.72 5.51 -2.61
CA ALA A 210 11.92 5.07 -1.90
C ALA A 210 12.18 3.57 -2.10
N PRO A 211 13.45 3.11 -2.01
CA PRO A 211 13.78 1.69 -2.17
C PRO A 211 13.26 0.80 -1.05
N GLY A 212 13.04 1.33 0.13
CA GLY A 212 12.60 0.63 1.34
C GLY A 212 12.94 1.44 2.58
N LEU A 213 13.21 0.79 3.71
CA LEU A 213 13.71 1.40 4.93
C LEU A 213 15.23 1.50 4.88
N LEU A 214 15.75 2.68 5.17
CA LEU A 214 17.18 2.96 5.24
C LEU A 214 17.59 3.11 6.70
N SER A 215 18.76 2.59 7.07
CA SER A 215 19.34 2.85 8.41
C SER A 215 19.81 4.28 8.53
N ASN A 216 20.25 4.89 7.42
CA ASN A 216 20.55 6.31 7.27
C ASN A 216 19.77 6.88 6.08
N PRO A 217 18.78 7.77 6.30
CA PRO A 217 17.97 8.33 5.22
C PRO A 217 18.73 9.17 4.18
N GLU A 218 19.94 9.57 4.48
CA GLU A 218 20.81 10.33 3.53
C GLU A 218 21.67 9.39 2.66
N ASP A 219 21.75 8.10 3.02
CA ASP A 219 22.55 7.10 2.29
C ASP A 219 21.65 6.06 1.63
N PRO A 220 21.43 6.13 0.30
CA PRO A 220 20.62 5.17 -0.44
C PRO A 220 21.16 3.73 -0.37
N THR A 221 22.44 3.53 -0.04
CA THR A 221 23.05 2.20 0.06
C THR A 221 22.79 1.52 1.41
N SER A 222 22.23 2.26 2.38
CA SER A 222 21.93 1.79 3.74
C SER A 222 20.60 1.05 3.86
N LEU A 223 20.12 0.42 2.76
CA LEU A 223 18.86 -0.33 2.73
C LEU A 223 18.90 -1.50 3.72
N LEU A 224 17.84 -1.61 4.51
CA LEU A 224 17.62 -2.70 5.45
C LEU A 224 16.72 -3.77 4.80
N PRO A 225 17.25 -4.93 4.39
CA PRO A 225 16.44 -5.93 3.68
C PRO A 225 15.42 -6.62 4.60
N LEU A 226 15.75 -6.77 5.88
CA LEU A 226 14.86 -7.40 6.88
C LEU A 226 14.86 -6.58 8.18
N VAL A 227 13.66 -6.22 8.62
CA VAL A 227 13.42 -5.45 9.84
C VAL A 227 12.33 -6.14 10.66
N ASP A 228 12.47 -6.15 11.98
CA ASP A 228 11.43 -6.55 12.93
C ASP A 228 10.90 -5.35 13.73
N LEU A 229 9.88 -5.55 14.56
CA LEU A 229 9.29 -4.47 15.34
C LEU A 229 10.26 -3.86 16.36
N ALA A 230 11.21 -4.64 16.88
CA ALA A 230 12.24 -4.12 17.79
C ALA A 230 13.16 -3.13 17.05
N LYS A 231 13.59 -3.48 15.82
CA LYS A 231 14.40 -2.61 14.99
C LYS A 231 13.65 -1.37 14.52
N VAL A 232 12.32 -1.45 14.29
CA VAL A 232 11.49 -0.28 14.02
C VAL A 232 11.56 0.71 15.17
N THR A 233 11.40 0.25 16.42
CA THR A 233 11.48 1.10 17.62
C THR A 233 12.84 1.81 17.73
N GLU A 234 13.93 1.10 17.44
CA GLU A 234 15.28 1.69 17.40
C GLU A 234 15.41 2.78 16.31
N LEU A 235 14.91 2.49 15.10
CA LEU A 235 14.95 3.44 13.99
C LEU A 235 14.08 4.70 14.24
N GLU A 236 12.99 4.57 14.97
CA GLU A 236 12.17 5.70 15.43
C GLU A 236 12.92 6.54 16.46
N ALA A 237 13.56 5.91 17.44
CA ALA A 237 14.34 6.57 18.48
C ALA A 237 15.55 7.35 17.91
N THR A 238 16.20 6.82 16.87
CA THR A 238 17.34 7.47 16.20
C THR A 238 16.92 8.53 15.18
N GLY A 239 15.61 8.67 14.88
CA GLY A 239 15.11 9.61 13.88
C GLY A 239 15.34 9.16 12.43
N ALA A 240 15.76 7.92 12.19
CA ALA A 240 15.95 7.37 10.84
C ALA A 240 14.62 7.24 10.07
N ILE A 241 13.50 7.11 10.79
CA ILE A 241 12.15 7.09 10.18
C ILE A 241 11.66 8.54 10.00
N ARG A 242 11.72 9.03 8.75
CA ARG A 242 11.27 10.38 8.38
C ARG A 242 9.74 10.50 8.42
N THR A 243 9.26 11.75 8.53
CA THR A 243 7.83 12.12 8.62
C THR A 243 6.94 11.39 7.60
N GLY A 244 7.36 11.31 6.33
CA GLY A 244 6.58 10.64 5.28
C GLY A 244 6.52 9.10 5.41
N MET A 245 7.44 8.49 6.18
CA MET A 245 7.48 7.04 6.40
C MET A 245 6.71 6.62 7.65
N ARG A 246 6.56 7.50 8.65
CA ARG A 246 5.86 7.20 9.91
C ARG A 246 4.44 6.63 9.71
N PRO A 247 3.56 7.22 8.87
CA PRO A 247 2.23 6.65 8.66
C PRO A 247 2.25 5.23 8.07
N LYS A 248 3.24 4.93 7.21
CA LYS A 248 3.42 3.63 6.57
C LYS A 248 3.90 2.58 7.56
N ILE A 249 4.85 2.95 8.42
CA ILE A 249 5.33 2.08 9.50
C ILE A 249 4.19 1.80 10.48
N ALA A 250 3.42 2.80 10.89
CA ALA A 250 2.27 2.60 11.77
C ALA A 250 1.23 1.65 11.15
N ALA A 251 0.91 1.82 9.85
CA ALA A 251 0.02 0.92 9.13
C ALA A 251 0.58 -0.50 9.03
N ALA A 252 1.87 -0.65 8.74
CA ALA A 252 2.55 -1.94 8.67
C ALA A 252 2.56 -2.66 10.02
N THR A 253 2.89 -1.95 11.11
CA THR A 253 2.86 -2.48 12.48
C THR A 253 1.46 -2.94 12.86
N SER A 254 0.43 -2.14 12.55
CA SER A 254 -0.98 -2.52 12.78
C SER A 254 -1.37 -3.78 12.01
N ALA A 255 -0.95 -3.91 10.74
CA ALA A 255 -1.22 -5.09 9.93
C ALA A 255 -0.57 -6.35 10.50
N LEU A 256 0.70 -6.27 10.91
CA LEU A 256 1.41 -7.38 11.56
C LEU A 256 0.76 -7.78 12.88
N ALA A 257 0.37 -6.82 13.72
CA ALA A 257 -0.34 -7.07 14.97
C ALA A 257 -1.70 -7.76 14.75
N ALA A 258 -2.34 -7.50 13.60
CA ALA A 258 -3.60 -8.13 13.18
C ALA A 258 -3.40 -9.48 12.45
N GLY A 259 -2.17 -10.00 12.36
CA GLY A 259 -1.88 -11.33 11.85
C GLY A 259 -1.49 -11.42 10.38
N VAL A 260 -1.19 -10.31 9.71
CA VAL A 260 -0.52 -10.33 8.39
C VAL A 260 0.90 -10.89 8.57
N THR A 261 1.29 -11.84 7.73
CA THR A 261 2.56 -12.57 7.91
C THR A 261 3.78 -11.68 7.70
N SER A 262 3.77 -10.85 6.66
CA SER A 262 4.86 -9.94 6.33
C SER A 262 4.38 -8.68 5.61
N VAL A 263 5.08 -7.57 5.83
CA VAL A 263 4.86 -6.32 5.13
C VAL A 263 6.13 -5.94 4.36
N HIS A 264 5.97 -5.54 3.11
CA HIS A 264 7.08 -5.27 2.20
C HIS A 264 7.05 -3.82 1.74
N PHE A 265 8.18 -3.13 1.83
CA PHE A 265 8.38 -1.79 1.28
C PHE A 265 9.30 -1.91 0.06
N VAL A 266 8.78 -1.61 -1.13
CA VAL A 266 9.51 -1.77 -2.40
C VAL A 266 9.43 -0.49 -3.24
N SER A 267 10.43 -0.28 -4.10
CA SER A 267 10.40 0.86 -5.02
C SER A 267 9.56 0.56 -6.25
N GLY A 268 8.57 1.41 -6.54
CA GLY A 268 7.84 1.36 -7.80
C GLY A 268 8.60 1.96 -8.98
N LEU A 269 9.79 2.55 -8.74
CA LEU A 269 10.65 3.12 -9.79
C LEU A 269 11.68 2.10 -10.32
N LEU A 270 11.91 1.01 -9.58
CA LEU A 270 12.83 -0.04 -9.99
C LEU A 270 12.05 -1.13 -10.74
N SER A 271 12.63 -1.56 -11.87
CA SER A 271 12.09 -2.68 -12.63
C SER A 271 12.08 -3.95 -11.77
N ASP A 272 11.01 -4.73 -11.88
CA ASP A 272 10.86 -6.04 -11.27
C ASP A 272 11.01 -6.10 -9.74
N SER A 273 10.88 -4.95 -9.07
CA SER A 273 11.07 -4.85 -7.61
C SER A 273 10.10 -5.72 -6.82
N ILE A 274 8.82 -5.76 -7.20
CA ILE A 274 7.81 -6.60 -6.55
C ILE A 274 8.11 -8.08 -6.83
N LEU A 275 8.51 -8.41 -8.06
CA LEU A 275 8.83 -9.79 -8.44
C LEU A 275 10.07 -10.30 -7.71
N ALA A 276 11.12 -9.47 -7.61
CA ALA A 276 12.33 -9.81 -6.86
C ALA A 276 12.00 -10.09 -5.39
N GLU A 277 11.13 -9.26 -4.78
CA GLU A 277 10.69 -9.43 -3.39
C GLU A 277 9.84 -10.70 -3.16
N VAL A 278 9.13 -11.17 -4.19
CA VAL A 278 8.30 -12.39 -4.08
C VAL A 278 9.08 -13.65 -4.43
N PHE A 279 9.96 -13.61 -5.42
CA PHE A 279 10.54 -14.80 -6.06
C PHE A 279 12.03 -15.00 -5.81
N THR A 280 12.66 -14.15 -4.99
CA THR A 280 14.07 -14.33 -4.58
C THR A 280 14.22 -14.28 -3.07
N ASN A 281 15.34 -14.81 -2.56
CA ASN A 281 15.66 -14.73 -1.13
C ASN A 281 16.23 -13.34 -0.78
N GLU A 282 16.91 -12.71 -1.72
CA GLU A 282 17.59 -11.43 -1.54
C GLU A 282 16.58 -10.28 -1.47
N GLY A 283 15.47 -10.41 -2.22
CA GLY A 283 14.48 -9.32 -2.34
C GLY A 283 15.03 -8.12 -3.09
N SER A 284 14.33 -7.00 -3.00
CA SER A 284 14.73 -5.71 -3.61
C SER A 284 14.46 -4.51 -2.69
N GLY A 285 13.75 -4.74 -1.61
CA GLY A 285 13.25 -3.74 -0.69
C GLY A 285 13.50 -4.10 0.77
N THR A 286 12.54 -3.80 1.60
CA THR A 286 12.55 -4.14 3.03
C THR A 286 11.37 -5.02 3.36
N MET A 287 11.62 -6.19 3.91
CA MET A 287 10.62 -7.03 4.56
C MET A 287 10.53 -6.67 6.05
N LEU A 288 9.33 -6.32 6.51
CA LEU A 288 9.02 -6.11 7.92
C LEU A 288 8.22 -7.32 8.44
N VAL A 289 8.65 -7.86 9.57
CA VAL A 289 8.03 -8.99 10.26
C VAL A 289 7.80 -8.67 11.74
N ALA A 290 6.91 -9.38 12.38
CA ALA A 290 6.68 -9.19 13.84
C ALA A 290 7.92 -9.55 14.64
N GLN A 291 8.56 -10.69 14.33
CA GLN A 291 9.81 -11.15 14.91
C GLN A 291 10.67 -11.79 13.83
N ARG A 292 11.98 -11.62 13.93
CA ARG A 292 12.89 -12.32 13.02
C ARG A 292 12.75 -13.83 13.18
N PRO A 293 12.75 -14.60 12.06
CA PRO A 293 12.89 -16.04 12.15
C PRO A 293 14.16 -16.37 12.97
N SER A 294 14.06 -17.28 13.93
CA SER A 294 15.25 -17.81 14.59
C SER A 294 16.16 -18.44 13.53
N GLU A 295 17.45 -18.09 13.55
CA GLU A 295 18.40 -18.78 12.68
C GLU A 295 18.28 -20.29 12.98
N PRO A 296 18.23 -21.14 11.94
CA PRO A 296 18.29 -22.58 12.18
C PRO A 296 19.58 -22.86 12.95
N SER A 297 19.44 -23.44 14.13
CA SER A 297 20.58 -23.93 14.91
C SER A 297 21.43 -24.83 14.02
N SER A 298 22.64 -24.36 13.75
CA SER A 298 23.66 -25.02 12.95
C SER A 298 24.06 -26.39 13.50
#